data_7359048115705d4e6f220e2c679915bf
#
_entry.id   7359048115705d4e6f220e2c679915bf
#
_cell.length_a   1.000
_cell.length_b   1.000
_cell.length_c   1.000
_cell.angle_alpha   90.00
_cell.angle_beta   90.00
_cell.angle_gamma   90.00
#
_symmetry.space_group_name_H-M   'P 1'
#
loop_
_entity.id
_entity.type
_entity.pdbx_description
1 polymer ?
#
loop_
_entity_poly.entity_id
_entity_poly.type
_entity_poly.pdbx_seq_one_letter_code
_entity_poly.pdbx_strand_id
1 'polypeptide(L)'
;MLRVGDVLALPAVQAGAPTVLVGGPALDAGVRWVHASDSAAVARLLDGGELLLTTGAAWPTNPAALRVLVAELVAVGVCGIVVELGPRMPRVPAAVVEACAASSLALIALGVEVKFVAVTEAVHRALIEAQTAALRERQRLHDLFTTLSLRGAPADLIVSEVARALDAPVHLENPAGEVVAVEALRVPVGEALRQAERGGDRVPVQARGVRWGWLIAAEGPPHPAGRSTVLELGATALAFGCLADGEGAWTVLAHRSLVEDLLGARFAREEDVEVRLRRLGLDLSGGTVSGLVFRTDEDAETLVARARAAGLSAVGARRGADLVLLVAAGSDALTDAVLAHLSDGAPVTVGPSAEGVRGLLASIRAALDLAARPSGGDVPAVRRVADRPLERLVSALRDDRRLQAHSEQMLEPLVRHDRDRRGDLLAVLAALVAHPGNRSAAAAASHLSRSVFYQRLALIGDLLDADLDDGETLAALHLALLARRREETRPR
;
A
#
# COMPACT_ATOMS: atom_id res chain seq x y z
N MET A 1 -1.95 -7.87 -29.36
CA MET A 1 -2.42 -8.15 -30.73
C MET A 1 -1.63 -7.26 -31.68
N LEU A 2 -1.02 -7.80 -32.75
CA LEU A 2 -0.23 -7.00 -33.69
C LEU A 2 -1.17 -6.05 -34.46
N ARG A 3 -0.79 -4.77 -34.59
CA ARG A 3 -1.60 -3.75 -35.28
C ARG A 3 -0.99 -3.44 -36.66
N VAL A 4 -1.78 -2.84 -37.54
CA VAL A 4 -1.27 -2.39 -38.86
C VAL A 4 -0.06 -1.46 -38.69
N GLY A 5 -0.10 -0.54 -37.72
CA GLY A 5 1.03 0.34 -37.36
C GLY A 5 2.29 -0.42 -36.95
N ASP A 6 2.17 -1.53 -36.23
CA ASP A 6 3.31 -2.37 -35.83
C ASP A 6 3.91 -3.09 -37.04
N VAL A 7 3.05 -3.53 -37.98
CA VAL A 7 3.49 -4.16 -39.23
C VAL A 7 4.31 -3.20 -40.10
N LEU A 8 3.92 -1.92 -40.13
CA LEU A 8 4.69 -0.90 -40.85
C LEU A 8 6.11 -0.72 -40.31
N ALA A 9 6.32 -0.93 -39.02
CA ALA A 9 7.63 -0.83 -38.38
C ALA A 9 8.56 -2.02 -38.69
N LEU A 10 8.05 -3.11 -39.27
CA LEU A 10 8.86 -4.29 -39.56
C LEU A 10 9.89 -3.99 -40.65
N PRO A 11 11.16 -4.44 -40.51
CA PRO A 11 12.22 -4.16 -41.48
C PRO A 11 11.87 -4.61 -42.90
N ALA A 12 11.14 -5.72 -43.06
CA ALA A 12 10.71 -6.23 -44.38
C ALA A 12 9.73 -5.28 -45.10
N VAL A 13 8.89 -4.55 -44.33
CA VAL A 13 7.96 -3.55 -44.87
C VAL A 13 8.68 -2.24 -45.10
N GLN A 14 9.56 -1.83 -44.19
CA GLN A 14 10.35 -0.60 -44.29
C GLN A 14 11.28 -0.62 -45.52
N ALA A 15 11.79 -1.79 -45.92
CA ALA A 15 12.57 -1.95 -47.15
C ALA A 15 11.78 -1.53 -48.42
N GLY A 16 10.44 -1.59 -48.37
CA GLY A 16 9.55 -1.13 -49.44
C GLY A 16 9.29 0.38 -49.44
N ALA A 17 9.96 1.17 -48.62
CA ALA A 17 9.70 2.60 -48.44
C ALA A 17 8.21 2.92 -48.32
N PRO A 18 7.54 2.48 -47.25
CA PRO A 18 6.09 2.59 -47.09
C PRO A 18 5.66 4.06 -46.93
N THR A 19 4.61 4.42 -47.68
CA THR A 19 3.92 5.70 -47.56
C THR A 19 2.47 5.44 -47.09
N VAL A 20 2.07 6.00 -45.98
CA VAL A 20 0.69 5.89 -45.48
C VAL A 20 -0.19 6.86 -46.26
N LEU A 21 -1.14 6.35 -47.03
CA LEU A 21 -2.10 7.12 -47.79
C LEU A 21 -3.39 7.36 -46.98
N VAL A 22 -3.83 6.36 -46.21
CA VAL A 22 -4.93 6.47 -45.25
C VAL A 22 -4.45 5.83 -43.94
N GLY A 23 -4.41 6.61 -42.87
CA GLY A 23 -3.85 6.23 -41.56
C GLY A 23 -4.68 6.74 -40.38
N GLY A 24 -4.02 7.26 -39.35
CA GLY A 24 -4.67 7.68 -38.12
C GLY A 24 -5.25 6.46 -37.35
N PRO A 25 -6.51 6.52 -36.87
CA PRO A 25 -7.12 5.40 -36.14
C PRO A 25 -7.16 4.07 -36.90
N ALA A 26 -7.12 4.10 -38.27
CA ALA A 26 -7.10 2.89 -39.07
C ALA A 26 -5.83 2.04 -38.86
N LEU A 27 -4.71 2.66 -38.45
CA LEU A 27 -3.46 1.94 -38.13
C LEU A 27 -3.54 1.12 -36.83
N ASP A 28 -4.51 1.39 -35.98
CA ASP A 28 -4.76 0.64 -34.74
C ASP A 28 -5.51 -0.68 -34.97
N ALA A 29 -5.98 -0.95 -36.22
CA ALA A 29 -6.66 -2.18 -36.58
C ALA A 29 -5.73 -3.39 -36.36
N GLY A 30 -6.29 -4.42 -35.69
CA GLY A 30 -5.56 -5.67 -35.39
C GLY A 30 -5.35 -6.53 -36.61
N VAL A 31 -4.13 -6.99 -36.82
CA VAL A 31 -3.75 -7.91 -37.93
C VAL A 31 -3.84 -9.35 -37.42
N ARG A 32 -4.74 -10.14 -38.00
CA ARG A 32 -4.85 -11.58 -37.77
C ARG A 32 -3.94 -12.41 -38.66
N TRP A 33 -3.81 -11.98 -39.92
CA TRP A 33 -3.07 -12.68 -40.95
C TRP A 33 -2.66 -11.72 -42.07
N VAL A 34 -1.76 -12.15 -42.93
CA VAL A 34 -1.41 -11.43 -44.18
C VAL A 34 -1.78 -12.29 -45.37
N HIS A 35 -2.52 -11.71 -46.30
CA HIS A 35 -2.91 -12.35 -47.54
C HIS A 35 -2.32 -11.61 -48.74
N ALA A 36 -1.58 -12.30 -49.61
CA ALA A 36 -1.02 -11.72 -50.83
C ALA A 36 -1.83 -12.18 -52.04
N SER A 37 -2.45 -11.24 -52.73
CA SER A 37 -3.26 -11.56 -53.93
C SER A 37 -3.44 -10.35 -54.82
N ASP A 38 -3.38 -10.58 -56.14
CA ASP A 38 -3.74 -9.60 -57.17
C ASP A 38 -5.16 -9.81 -57.73
N SER A 39 -5.89 -10.82 -57.30
CA SER A 39 -7.22 -11.11 -57.79
C SER A 39 -8.21 -9.97 -57.49
N ALA A 40 -8.98 -9.55 -58.49
CA ALA A 40 -10.09 -8.62 -58.31
C ALA A 40 -11.23 -9.21 -57.47
N ALA A 41 -11.32 -10.53 -57.35
CA ALA A 41 -12.31 -11.23 -56.53
C ALA A 41 -11.73 -11.69 -55.17
N VAL A 42 -10.66 -11.05 -54.68
CA VAL A 42 -9.93 -11.45 -53.47
C VAL A 42 -10.82 -11.44 -52.22
N ALA A 43 -11.83 -10.60 -52.14
CA ALA A 43 -12.76 -10.57 -51.02
C ALA A 43 -13.43 -11.93 -50.69
N ARG A 44 -13.58 -12.80 -51.70
CA ARG A 44 -14.13 -14.15 -51.53
C ARG A 44 -13.16 -15.15 -50.85
N LEU A 45 -11.88 -14.78 -50.75
CA LEU A 45 -10.81 -15.60 -50.20
C LEU A 45 -10.40 -15.18 -48.80
N LEU A 46 -11.08 -14.15 -48.24
CA LEU A 46 -10.76 -13.53 -46.96
C LEU A 46 -11.87 -13.81 -45.96
N ASP A 47 -11.46 -13.99 -44.69
CA ASP A 47 -12.35 -14.31 -43.55
C ASP A 47 -12.48 -13.13 -42.55
N GLY A 48 -11.76 -12.02 -42.79
CA GLY A 48 -11.72 -10.82 -41.92
C GLY A 48 -10.48 -10.75 -41.01
N GLY A 49 -10.01 -9.53 -40.79
CA GLY A 49 -8.79 -9.24 -40.01
C GLY A 49 -7.47 -9.47 -40.78
N GLU A 50 -7.54 -9.71 -42.07
CA GLU A 50 -6.33 -9.83 -42.89
C GLU A 50 -5.80 -8.46 -43.33
N LEU A 51 -4.47 -8.36 -43.42
CA LEU A 51 -3.78 -7.31 -44.14
C LEU A 51 -3.52 -7.79 -45.61
N LEU A 52 -4.15 -7.13 -46.57
CA LEU A 52 -4.01 -7.49 -47.98
C LEU A 52 -2.74 -6.89 -48.55
N LEU A 53 -1.85 -7.73 -49.12
CA LEU A 53 -0.71 -7.32 -49.97
C LEU A 53 -1.09 -7.50 -51.43
N THR A 54 -0.88 -6.49 -52.25
CA THR A 54 -1.23 -6.55 -53.68
C THR A 54 -0.36 -5.62 -54.49
N THR A 55 -0.16 -5.93 -55.75
CA THR A 55 0.40 -5.00 -56.74
C THR A 55 -0.71 -4.19 -57.46
N GLY A 56 -1.97 -4.58 -57.25
CA GLY A 56 -3.11 -4.00 -57.93
C GLY A 56 -3.18 -4.31 -59.42
N ALA A 57 -2.34 -5.21 -59.93
CA ALA A 57 -2.22 -5.48 -61.36
C ALA A 57 -3.51 -5.99 -62.02
N ALA A 58 -4.37 -6.68 -61.30
CA ALA A 58 -5.66 -7.17 -61.76
C ALA A 58 -6.85 -6.30 -61.30
N TRP A 59 -6.62 -5.12 -60.74
CA TRP A 59 -7.69 -4.23 -60.31
C TRP A 59 -8.43 -3.62 -61.51
N PRO A 60 -9.72 -3.34 -61.37
CA PRO A 60 -10.47 -2.64 -62.42
C PRO A 60 -9.88 -1.27 -62.70
N THR A 61 -10.01 -0.79 -63.94
CA THR A 61 -9.60 0.57 -64.32
C THR A 61 -10.70 1.60 -64.12
N ASN A 62 -11.94 1.14 -63.99
CA ASN A 62 -13.10 2.00 -63.80
C ASN A 62 -13.20 2.43 -62.31
N PRO A 63 -13.30 3.75 -62.01
CA PRO A 63 -13.41 4.26 -60.66
C PRO A 63 -14.62 3.71 -59.87
N ALA A 64 -15.75 3.46 -60.50
CA ALA A 64 -16.92 2.88 -59.83
C ALA A 64 -16.68 1.44 -59.41
N ALA A 65 -16.01 0.62 -60.22
CA ALA A 65 -15.67 -0.75 -59.90
C ALA A 65 -14.58 -0.82 -58.82
N LEU A 66 -13.65 0.14 -58.77
CA LEU A 66 -12.68 0.25 -57.66
C LEU A 66 -13.34 0.55 -56.33
N ARG A 67 -14.34 1.42 -56.28
CA ARG A 67 -15.13 1.67 -55.05
C ARG A 67 -15.88 0.42 -54.60
N VAL A 68 -16.42 -0.36 -55.52
CA VAL A 68 -17.08 -1.64 -55.21
C VAL A 68 -16.08 -2.62 -54.61
N LEU A 69 -14.89 -2.76 -55.20
CA LEU A 69 -13.80 -3.62 -54.65
C LEU A 69 -13.46 -3.25 -53.20
N VAL A 70 -13.26 -1.96 -52.91
CA VAL A 70 -12.97 -1.49 -51.54
C VAL A 70 -14.14 -1.78 -50.61
N ALA A 71 -15.38 -1.54 -51.05
CA ALA A 71 -16.56 -1.84 -50.26
C ALA A 71 -16.70 -3.34 -49.92
N GLU A 72 -16.37 -4.23 -50.88
CA GLU A 72 -16.36 -5.68 -50.61
C GLU A 72 -15.27 -6.06 -49.61
N LEU A 73 -14.07 -5.47 -49.65
CA LEU A 73 -13.00 -5.69 -48.70
C LEU A 73 -13.37 -5.20 -47.28
N VAL A 74 -14.01 -4.05 -47.21
CA VAL A 74 -14.52 -3.52 -45.94
C VAL A 74 -15.61 -4.42 -45.35
N ALA A 75 -16.53 -4.91 -46.20
CA ALA A 75 -17.63 -5.79 -45.78
C ALA A 75 -17.13 -7.13 -45.20
N VAL A 76 -16.01 -7.66 -45.74
CA VAL A 76 -15.36 -8.86 -45.18
C VAL A 76 -14.56 -8.56 -43.92
N GLY A 77 -14.23 -7.31 -43.65
CA GLY A 77 -13.50 -6.91 -42.42
C GLY A 77 -11.97 -6.96 -42.59
N VAL A 78 -11.45 -6.65 -43.77
CA VAL A 78 -10.01 -6.49 -44.00
C VAL A 78 -9.47 -5.37 -43.11
N CYS A 79 -8.33 -5.57 -42.44
CA CYS A 79 -7.77 -4.58 -41.53
C CYS A 79 -6.91 -3.50 -42.23
N GLY A 80 -6.50 -3.73 -43.46
CA GLY A 80 -5.71 -2.78 -44.26
C GLY A 80 -5.30 -3.33 -45.59
N ILE A 81 -4.86 -2.44 -46.49
CA ILE A 81 -4.35 -2.76 -47.81
C ILE A 81 -2.95 -2.17 -47.96
N VAL A 82 -2.00 -3.00 -48.40
CA VAL A 82 -0.63 -2.59 -48.77
C VAL A 82 -0.48 -2.81 -50.27
N VAL A 83 -0.27 -1.74 -51.00
CA VAL A 83 -0.13 -1.75 -52.44
C VAL A 83 1.32 -1.51 -52.84
N GLU A 84 1.95 -2.44 -53.53
CA GLU A 84 3.26 -2.25 -54.10
C GLU A 84 3.12 -1.48 -55.43
N LEU A 85 3.80 -0.33 -55.50
CA LEU A 85 3.83 0.49 -56.70
C LEU A 85 4.82 -0.07 -57.72
N GLY A 86 4.43 -0.06 -58.96
CA GLY A 86 5.27 -0.59 -60.04
C GLY A 86 4.93 0.03 -61.40
N PRO A 87 5.55 -0.46 -62.52
CA PRO A 87 5.33 0.12 -63.84
C PRO A 87 3.87 0.12 -64.30
N ARG A 88 3.06 -0.85 -63.86
CA ARG A 88 1.64 -0.94 -64.20
C ARG A 88 0.75 -0.09 -63.29
N MET A 89 1.20 0.17 -62.08
CA MET A 89 0.49 1.01 -61.07
C MET A 89 1.50 1.95 -60.40
N PRO A 90 1.90 3.05 -61.07
CA PRO A 90 2.91 3.98 -60.52
C PRO A 90 2.37 4.80 -59.32
N ARG A 91 1.06 4.80 -59.10
CA ARG A 91 0.37 5.42 -57.95
C ARG A 91 -0.98 4.75 -57.70
N VAL A 92 -1.40 4.73 -56.45
CA VAL A 92 -2.73 4.22 -56.08
C VAL A 92 -3.81 5.13 -56.67
N PRO A 93 -4.87 4.60 -57.34
CA PRO A 93 -5.96 5.38 -57.88
C PRO A 93 -6.69 6.22 -56.83
N ALA A 94 -7.04 7.46 -57.14
CA ALA A 94 -7.72 8.36 -56.21
C ALA A 94 -9.04 7.76 -55.67
N ALA A 95 -9.77 7.03 -56.53
CA ALA A 95 -11.02 6.36 -56.12
C ALA A 95 -10.82 5.32 -55.01
N VAL A 96 -9.65 4.65 -54.94
CA VAL A 96 -9.29 3.71 -53.86
C VAL A 96 -8.94 4.48 -52.61
N VAL A 97 -8.15 5.55 -52.69
CA VAL A 97 -7.78 6.39 -51.53
C VAL A 97 -9.01 6.99 -50.90
N GLU A 98 -9.91 7.58 -51.69
CA GLU A 98 -11.17 8.16 -51.24
C GLU A 98 -12.07 7.11 -50.56
N ALA A 99 -12.23 5.94 -51.14
CA ALA A 99 -13.05 4.86 -50.59
C ALA A 99 -12.47 4.31 -49.30
N CYS A 100 -11.16 4.12 -49.20
CA CYS A 100 -10.51 3.70 -47.95
C CYS A 100 -10.62 4.77 -46.87
N ALA A 101 -10.43 6.05 -47.22
CA ALA A 101 -10.60 7.15 -46.26
C ALA A 101 -12.04 7.24 -45.72
N ALA A 102 -13.03 7.10 -46.61
CA ALA A 102 -14.45 7.11 -46.18
C ALA A 102 -14.84 5.94 -45.28
N SER A 103 -14.15 4.81 -45.38
CA SER A 103 -14.40 3.59 -44.59
C SER A 103 -13.41 3.39 -43.44
N SER A 104 -12.50 4.34 -43.20
CA SER A 104 -11.43 4.23 -42.19
C SER A 104 -10.60 2.93 -42.37
N LEU A 105 -10.37 2.49 -43.61
CA LEU A 105 -9.54 1.34 -43.92
C LEU A 105 -8.09 1.81 -44.17
N ALA A 106 -7.13 1.22 -43.47
CA ALA A 106 -5.71 1.54 -43.65
C ALA A 106 -5.26 1.26 -45.06
N LEU A 107 -4.57 2.24 -45.71
CA LEU A 107 -4.05 2.11 -47.04
C LEU A 107 -2.59 2.60 -47.09
N ILE A 108 -1.70 1.69 -47.48
CA ILE A 108 -0.26 1.91 -47.51
C ILE A 108 0.24 1.64 -48.93
N ALA A 109 1.11 2.50 -49.44
CA ALA A 109 1.81 2.28 -50.70
C ALA A 109 3.29 1.93 -50.42
N LEU A 110 3.82 0.91 -51.07
CA LEU A 110 5.24 0.62 -51.09
C LEU A 110 5.86 1.19 -52.35
N GLY A 111 6.82 2.09 -52.19
CA GLY A 111 7.51 2.77 -53.30
C GLY A 111 8.65 1.96 -53.95
N VAL A 112 9.06 0.89 -53.29
CA VAL A 112 10.13 -0.01 -53.71
C VAL A 112 9.61 -1.44 -53.72
N GLU A 113 9.98 -2.22 -54.72
CA GLU A 113 9.64 -3.64 -54.88
C GLU A 113 10.15 -4.45 -53.67
N VAL A 114 9.28 -5.27 -53.08
CA VAL A 114 9.61 -6.17 -51.97
C VAL A 114 9.13 -7.59 -52.30
N LYS A 115 9.80 -8.57 -51.73
CA LYS A 115 9.30 -9.93 -51.78
C LYS A 115 8.15 -10.08 -50.81
N PHE A 116 6.91 -10.20 -51.29
CA PHE A 116 5.73 -10.38 -50.40
C PHE A 116 5.88 -11.55 -49.46
N VAL A 117 6.59 -12.61 -49.86
CA VAL A 117 6.92 -13.74 -49.00
C VAL A 117 7.73 -13.29 -47.78
N ALA A 118 8.68 -12.39 -47.91
CA ALA A 118 9.47 -11.89 -46.81
C ALA A 118 8.64 -11.02 -45.83
N VAL A 119 7.70 -10.22 -46.35
CA VAL A 119 6.74 -9.47 -45.54
C VAL A 119 5.82 -10.42 -44.81
N THR A 120 5.27 -11.43 -45.48
CA THR A 120 4.40 -12.45 -44.86
C THR A 120 5.12 -13.22 -43.75
N GLU A 121 6.35 -13.68 -44.00
CA GLU A 121 7.17 -14.37 -43.00
C GLU A 121 7.45 -13.48 -41.78
N ALA A 122 7.80 -12.19 -42.01
CA ALA A 122 8.08 -11.26 -40.93
C ALA A 122 6.84 -11.00 -40.04
N VAL A 123 5.67 -10.81 -40.66
CA VAL A 123 4.41 -10.60 -39.93
C VAL A 123 4.01 -11.87 -39.18
N HIS A 124 4.08 -13.06 -39.81
CA HIS A 124 3.74 -14.31 -39.10
C HIS A 124 4.67 -14.59 -37.98
N ARG A 125 5.98 -14.32 -38.12
CA ARG A 125 6.94 -14.42 -37.00
C ARG A 125 6.56 -13.48 -35.86
N ALA A 126 6.26 -12.21 -36.15
CA ALA A 126 5.86 -11.23 -35.16
C ALA A 126 4.55 -11.65 -34.43
N LEU A 127 3.58 -12.22 -35.17
CA LEU A 127 2.33 -12.76 -34.56
C LEU A 127 2.62 -13.93 -33.61
N ILE A 128 3.47 -14.89 -34.04
CA ILE A 128 3.85 -16.04 -33.22
C ILE A 128 4.63 -15.59 -31.97
N GLU A 129 5.57 -14.66 -32.16
CA GLU A 129 6.36 -14.09 -31.06
C GLU A 129 5.46 -13.36 -30.04
N ALA A 130 4.50 -12.54 -30.50
CA ALA A 130 3.54 -11.85 -29.64
C ALA A 130 2.66 -12.83 -28.83
N GLN A 131 2.14 -13.90 -29.48
CA GLN A 131 1.36 -14.93 -28.80
C GLN A 131 2.21 -15.71 -27.80
N THR A 132 3.44 -16.07 -28.17
CA THR A 132 4.36 -16.80 -27.29
C THR A 132 4.78 -15.95 -26.09
N ALA A 133 5.03 -14.65 -26.29
CA ALA A 133 5.35 -13.72 -25.21
C ALA A 133 4.17 -13.60 -24.22
N ALA A 134 2.94 -13.47 -24.71
CA ALA A 134 1.75 -13.42 -23.88
C ALA A 134 1.57 -14.69 -23.02
N LEU A 135 1.79 -15.87 -23.63
CA LEU A 135 1.72 -17.15 -22.90
C LEU A 135 2.83 -17.29 -21.85
N ARG A 136 4.06 -16.90 -22.18
CA ARG A 136 5.19 -16.91 -21.23
C ARG A 136 4.94 -15.97 -20.06
N GLU A 137 4.44 -14.78 -20.33
CA GLU A 137 4.15 -13.80 -19.28
C GLU A 137 3.02 -14.28 -18.36
N ARG A 138 1.96 -14.89 -18.94
CA ARG A 138 0.90 -15.52 -18.16
C ARG A 138 1.44 -16.63 -17.25
N GLN A 139 2.33 -17.49 -17.78
CA GLN A 139 2.94 -18.56 -17.00
C GLN A 139 3.82 -17.98 -15.87
N ARG A 140 4.65 -16.97 -16.17
CA ARG A 140 5.49 -16.29 -15.17
C ARG A 140 4.67 -15.73 -14.01
N LEU A 141 3.55 -15.06 -14.32
CA LEU A 141 2.64 -14.52 -13.30
C LEU A 141 1.95 -15.63 -12.50
N HIS A 142 1.53 -16.69 -13.17
CA HIS A 142 0.93 -17.85 -12.49
C HIS A 142 1.91 -18.45 -11.47
N ASP A 143 3.17 -18.66 -11.87
CA ASP A 143 4.21 -19.22 -11.00
C ASP A 143 4.53 -18.27 -9.83
N LEU A 144 4.58 -16.95 -10.09
CA LEU A 144 4.78 -15.93 -9.08
C LEU A 144 3.67 -15.98 -8.02
N PHE A 145 2.41 -15.83 -8.43
CA PHE A 145 1.29 -15.79 -7.50
C PHE A 145 1.05 -17.12 -6.78
N THR A 146 1.29 -18.24 -7.45
CA THR A 146 1.27 -19.55 -6.81
C THR A 146 2.35 -19.66 -5.72
N THR A 147 3.57 -19.20 -6.01
CA THR A 147 4.67 -19.20 -5.04
C THR A 147 4.34 -18.31 -3.84
N LEU A 148 3.79 -17.11 -4.07
CA LEU A 148 3.38 -16.20 -3.01
C LEU A 148 2.31 -16.85 -2.12
N SER A 149 1.28 -17.47 -2.72
CA SER A 149 0.23 -18.16 -1.98
C SER A 149 0.77 -19.31 -1.12
N LEU A 150 1.63 -20.16 -1.69
CA LEU A 150 2.21 -21.30 -0.97
C LEU A 150 3.12 -20.89 0.19
N ARG A 151 3.72 -19.69 0.11
CA ARG A 151 4.55 -19.12 1.18
C ARG A 151 3.76 -18.33 2.22
N GLY A 152 2.44 -18.25 2.09
CA GLY A 152 1.59 -17.44 2.97
C GLY A 152 1.92 -15.95 2.87
N ALA A 153 2.17 -15.44 1.66
CA ALA A 153 2.47 -14.03 1.45
C ALA A 153 1.31 -13.15 1.92
N PRO A 154 1.59 -12.07 2.65
CA PRO A 154 0.56 -11.17 3.13
C PRO A 154 -0.14 -10.42 1.97
N ALA A 155 -1.37 -9.97 2.20
CA ALA A 155 -2.20 -9.36 1.16
C ALA A 155 -1.59 -8.11 0.52
N ASP A 156 -0.90 -7.28 1.30
CA ASP A 156 -0.19 -6.08 0.82
C ASP A 156 0.90 -6.41 -0.21
N LEU A 157 1.65 -7.49 0.01
CA LEU A 157 2.66 -7.93 -0.95
C LEU A 157 2.03 -8.42 -2.26
N ILE A 158 0.93 -9.19 -2.18
CA ILE A 158 0.21 -9.66 -3.38
C ILE A 158 -0.35 -8.48 -4.17
N VAL A 159 -0.99 -7.51 -3.48
CA VAL A 159 -1.51 -6.28 -4.09
C VAL A 159 -0.40 -5.47 -4.75
N SER A 160 0.77 -5.35 -4.10
CA SER A 160 1.93 -4.65 -4.64
C SER A 160 2.48 -5.32 -5.92
N GLU A 161 2.55 -6.65 -5.96
CA GLU A 161 2.98 -7.39 -7.15
C GLU A 161 1.98 -7.26 -8.32
N VAL A 162 0.67 -7.24 -8.03
CA VAL A 162 -0.36 -6.97 -9.05
C VAL A 162 -0.21 -5.55 -9.60
N ALA A 163 -0.02 -4.55 -8.74
CA ALA A 163 0.15 -3.16 -9.16
C ALA A 163 1.39 -2.96 -10.03
N ARG A 164 2.51 -3.57 -9.65
CA ARG A 164 3.75 -3.55 -10.45
C ARG A 164 3.57 -4.21 -11.82
N ALA A 165 2.89 -5.36 -11.88
CA ALA A 165 2.62 -6.04 -13.13
C ALA A 165 1.74 -5.19 -14.04
N LEU A 166 0.73 -4.51 -13.51
CA LEU A 166 -0.20 -3.68 -14.28
C LEU A 166 0.31 -2.27 -14.59
N ASP A 167 1.41 -1.85 -13.95
CA ASP A 167 1.88 -0.45 -13.91
C ASP A 167 0.72 0.54 -13.64
N ALA A 168 -0.12 0.18 -12.67
CA ALA A 168 -1.30 0.94 -12.28
C ALA A 168 -1.59 0.76 -10.79
N PRO A 169 -2.15 1.76 -10.10
CA PRO A 169 -2.59 1.62 -8.71
C PRO A 169 -3.59 0.47 -8.54
N VAL A 170 -3.40 -0.31 -7.47
CA VAL A 170 -4.28 -1.44 -7.13
C VAL A 170 -4.62 -1.38 -5.66
N HIS A 171 -5.85 -1.69 -5.32
CA HIS A 171 -6.28 -1.86 -3.94
C HIS A 171 -7.21 -3.05 -3.75
N LEU A 172 -7.26 -3.52 -2.53
CA LEU A 172 -8.10 -4.60 -2.07
C LEU A 172 -9.13 -4.04 -1.10
N GLU A 173 -10.41 -4.31 -1.35
CA GLU A 173 -11.52 -3.95 -0.46
C GLU A 173 -12.19 -5.20 0.11
N ASN A 174 -12.62 -5.13 1.37
CA ASN A 174 -13.50 -6.13 1.96
C ASN A 174 -14.96 -5.90 1.52
N PRO A 175 -15.93 -6.78 1.90
CA PRO A 175 -17.34 -6.63 1.54
C PRO A 175 -18.00 -5.34 2.08
N ALA A 176 -17.46 -4.75 3.13
CA ALA A 176 -17.93 -3.48 3.70
C ALA A 176 -17.37 -2.24 2.97
N GLY A 177 -16.49 -2.41 1.96
CA GLY A 177 -15.83 -1.32 1.25
C GLY A 177 -14.63 -0.72 2.00
N GLU A 178 -14.14 -1.40 3.05
CA GLU A 178 -12.95 -0.99 3.77
C GLU A 178 -11.70 -1.41 2.99
N VAL A 179 -10.71 -0.51 2.87
CA VAL A 179 -9.46 -0.78 2.15
C VAL A 179 -8.53 -1.61 3.02
N VAL A 180 -8.34 -2.87 2.62
CA VAL A 180 -7.48 -3.86 3.31
C VAL A 180 -6.00 -3.63 2.98
N ALA A 181 -5.71 -3.42 1.68
CA ALA A 181 -4.37 -3.15 1.20
C ALA A 181 -4.43 -2.23 -0.02
N VAL A 182 -3.42 -1.41 -0.23
CA VAL A 182 -3.31 -0.51 -1.37
C VAL A 182 -1.87 -0.32 -1.79
N GLU A 183 -1.63 -0.42 -3.09
CA GLU A 183 -0.38 -0.01 -3.73
C GLU A 183 -0.68 1.11 -4.72
N ALA A 184 -0.27 2.30 -4.38
CA ALA A 184 -0.57 3.52 -5.14
C ALA A 184 0.52 3.89 -6.17
N LEU A 185 1.64 3.15 -6.17
CA LEU A 185 2.82 3.42 -7.01
C LEU A 185 3.35 4.85 -6.84
N ARG A 186 3.07 5.72 -7.83
CA ARG A 186 3.62 7.09 -7.90
C ARG A 186 2.60 8.18 -7.58
N VAL A 187 1.34 7.81 -7.28
CA VAL A 187 0.27 8.76 -6.98
C VAL A 187 -0.12 8.73 -5.51
N PRO A 188 -0.73 9.79 -4.95
CA PRO A 188 -1.29 9.75 -3.60
C PRO A 188 -2.37 8.67 -3.47
N VAL A 189 -2.46 8.01 -2.30
CA VAL A 189 -3.44 6.93 -2.05
C VAL A 189 -4.86 7.40 -2.34
N GLY A 190 -5.25 8.60 -1.90
CA GLY A 190 -6.57 9.15 -2.16
C GLY A 190 -6.88 9.34 -3.65
N GLU A 191 -5.87 9.69 -4.46
CA GLU A 191 -6.02 9.79 -5.92
C GLU A 191 -6.10 8.41 -6.57
N ALA A 192 -5.27 7.46 -6.13
CA ALA A 192 -5.30 6.07 -6.59
C ALA A 192 -6.69 5.44 -6.41
N LEU A 193 -7.30 5.62 -5.24
CA LEU A 193 -8.65 5.12 -4.94
C LEU A 193 -9.70 5.79 -5.84
N ARG A 194 -9.65 7.12 -6.02
CA ARG A 194 -10.58 7.83 -6.92
C ARG A 194 -10.42 7.40 -8.38
N GLN A 195 -9.20 7.15 -8.86
CA GLN A 195 -8.97 6.67 -10.23
C GLN A 195 -9.60 5.29 -10.44
N ALA A 196 -9.44 4.39 -9.48
CA ALA A 196 -10.04 3.06 -9.52
C ALA A 196 -11.58 3.09 -9.48
N GLU A 197 -12.18 4.01 -8.73
CA GLU A 197 -13.65 4.19 -8.67
C GLU A 197 -14.25 4.71 -9.99
N ARG A 198 -13.50 5.50 -10.77
CA ARG A 198 -14.02 6.13 -12.02
C ARG A 198 -14.10 5.18 -13.21
N GLY A 199 -13.30 4.14 -13.27
CA GLY A 199 -13.24 3.28 -14.46
C GLY A 199 -12.29 2.08 -14.30
N GLY A 200 -11.96 1.68 -13.08
CA GLY A 200 -11.01 0.60 -12.82
C GLY A 200 -11.56 -0.80 -13.15
N ASP A 201 -10.63 -1.68 -13.49
CA ASP A 201 -10.92 -3.12 -13.60
C ASP A 201 -11.18 -3.70 -12.21
N ARG A 202 -12.27 -4.44 -12.02
CA ARG A 202 -12.67 -5.01 -10.73
C ARG A 202 -12.89 -6.52 -10.82
N VAL A 203 -12.21 -7.27 -9.95
CA VAL A 203 -12.33 -8.73 -9.89
C VAL A 203 -12.69 -9.17 -8.46
N PRO A 204 -13.66 -10.08 -8.26
CA PRO A 204 -14.00 -10.58 -6.94
C PRO A 204 -12.91 -11.48 -6.39
N VAL A 205 -12.60 -11.30 -5.11
CA VAL A 205 -11.79 -12.25 -4.35
C VAL A 205 -12.74 -13.20 -3.64
N GLN A 206 -12.80 -14.43 -4.13
CA GLN A 206 -13.77 -15.42 -3.65
C GLN A 206 -13.23 -16.84 -3.72
N ALA A 207 -13.64 -17.68 -2.76
CA ALA A 207 -13.44 -19.11 -2.79
C ALA A 207 -14.58 -19.84 -2.06
N ARG A 208 -14.85 -21.10 -2.43
CA ARG A 208 -15.90 -21.95 -1.84
C ARG A 208 -17.28 -21.29 -1.80
N GLY A 209 -17.59 -20.42 -2.78
CA GLY A 209 -18.87 -19.72 -2.84
C GLY A 209 -18.99 -18.49 -1.92
N VAL A 210 -17.97 -18.19 -1.13
CA VAL A 210 -17.90 -17.00 -0.27
C VAL A 210 -17.05 -15.93 -0.96
N ARG A 211 -17.58 -14.70 -1.03
CA ARG A 211 -16.84 -13.53 -1.53
C ARG A 211 -16.31 -12.73 -0.35
N TRP A 212 -15.00 -12.60 -0.26
CA TRP A 212 -14.33 -11.86 0.80
C TRP A 212 -14.03 -10.40 0.44
N GLY A 213 -14.14 -10.04 -0.84
CA GLY A 213 -13.92 -8.66 -1.25
C GLY A 213 -13.68 -8.51 -2.74
N TRP A 214 -12.99 -7.43 -3.08
CA TRP A 214 -12.71 -7.05 -4.45
C TRP A 214 -11.26 -6.58 -4.60
N LEU A 215 -10.60 -7.08 -5.63
CA LEU A 215 -9.33 -6.53 -6.10
C LEU A 215 -9.63 -5.57 -7.25
N ILE A 216 -9.18 -4.32 -7.13
CA ILE A 216 -9.54 -3.23 -8.02
C ILE A 216 -8.25 -2.55 -8.50
N ALA A 217 -8.09 -2.43 -9.82
CA ALA A 217 -6.99 -1.71 -10.44
C ALA A 217 -7.50 -0.46 -11.16
N ALA A 218 -6.83 0.66 -11.01
CA ALA A 218 -7.09 1.84 -11.82
C ALA A 218 -6.79 1.57 -13.31
N GLU A 219 -7.31 2.43 -14.21
CA GLU A 219 -6.94 2.38 -15.63
C GLU A 219 -5.42 2.47 -15.80
N GLY A 220 -4.90 1.76 -16.80
CA GLY A 220 -3.46 1.70 -17.06
C GLY A 220 -3.15 1.06 -18.41
N PRO A 221 -1.86 0.88 -18.74
CA PRO A 221 -1.43 0.34 -20.01
C PRO A 221 -1.95 -1.09 -20.23
N PRO A 222 -2.10 -1.53 -21.50
CA PRO A 222 -2.44 -2.91 -21.78
C PRO A 222 -1.31 -3.83 -21.35
N HIS A 223 -1.66 -4.97 -20.75
CA HIS A 223 -0.69 -5.97 -20.33
C HIS A 223 -0.64 -7.15 -21.32
N PRO A 224 0.54 -7.73 -21.64
CA PRO A 224 0.65 -8.84 -22.60
C PRO A 224 -0.20 -10.07 -22.24
N ALA A 225 -0.29 -10.42 -20.97
CA ALA A 225 -1.16 -11.51 -20.49
C ALA A 225 -2.65 -11.14 -20.37
N GLY A 226 -3.00 -9.87 -20.61
CA GLY A 226 -4.32 -9.29 -20.32
C GLY A 226 -4.43 -8.78 -18.89
N ARG A 227 -4.95 -7.56 -18.70
CA ARG A 227 -5.13 -6.94 -17.37
C ARG A 227 -6.04 -7.75 -16.45
N SER A 228 -7.18 -8.24 -16.99
CA SER A 228 -8.11 -9.10 -16.24
C SER A 228 -7.44 -10.39 -15.75
N THR A 229 -6.61 -11.02 -16.60
CA THR A 229 -5.85 -12.23 -16.20
C THR A 229 -4.91 -11.97 -15.03
N VAL A 230 -4.20 -10.83 -15.02
CA VAL A 230 -3.31 -10.46 -13.91
C VAL A 230 -4.12 -10.28 -12.62
N LEU A 231 -5.25 -9.58 -12.69
CA LEU A 231 -6.15 -9.38 -11.54
C LEU A 231 -6.74 -10.70 -11.05
N GLU A 232 -7.18 -11.58 -11.94
CA GLU A 232 -7.74 -12.89 -11.59
C GLU A 232 -6.71 -13.79 -10.88
N LEU A 233 -5.45 -13.78 -11.34
CA LEU A 233 -4.37 -14.51 -10.69
C LEU A 233 -4.07 -13.94 -9.30
N GLY A 234 -3.99 -12.61 -9.17
CA GLY A 234 -3.83 -11.94 -7.88
C GLY A 234 -4.99 -12.21 -6.92
N ALA A 235 -6.24 -12.11 -7.42
CA ALA A 235 -7.44 -12.40 -6.63
C ALA A 235 -7.48 -13.86 -6.16
N THR A 236 -7.04 -14.80 -7.00
CA THR A 236 -6.92 -16.21 -6.62
C THR A 236 -5.87 -16.40 -5.52
N ALA A 237 -4.73 -15.75 -5.62
CA ALA A 237 -3.68 -15.80 -4.60
C ALA A 237 -4.18 -15.24 -3.26
N LEU A 238 -4.91 -14.13 -3.27
CA LEU A 238 -5.53 -13.55 -2.09
C LEU A 238 -6.59 -14.48 -1.47
N ALA A 239 -7.40 -15.13 -2.33
CA ALA A 239 -8.41 -16.09 -1.86
C ALA A 239 -7.80 -17.30 -1.14
N PHE A 240 -6.63 -17.76 -1.55
CA PHE A 240 -5.90 -18.83 -0.83
C PHE A 240 -5.47 -18.37 0.58
N GLY A 241 -5.01 -17.12 0.73
CA GLY A 241 -4.70 -16.55 2.04
C GLY A 241 -5.92 -16.53 2.96
N CYS A 242 -7.08 -16.08 2.46
CA CYS A 242 -8.33 -16.07 3.22
C CYS A 242 -8.80 -17.45 3.65
N LEU A 243 -8.59 -18.47 2.82
CA LEU A 243 -8.92 -19.85 3.19
C LEU A 243 -8.07 -20.40 4.34
N ALA A 244 -6.84 -19.89 4.47
CA ALA A 244 -5.93 -20.26 5.57
C ALA A 244 -6.26 -19.52 6.86
N ASP A 245 -6.63 -18.23 6.78
CA ASP A 245 -6.77 -17.32 7.93
C ASP A 245 -8.20 -17.22 8.49
N GLY A 246 -9.23 -17.64 7.74
CA GLY A 246 -10.64 -17.67 8.17
C GLY A 246 -11.45 -16.39 7.88
N GLU A 247 -12.75 -16.43 8.21
CA GLU A 247 -13.65 -15.28 8.07
C GLU A 247 -13.29 -14.17 9.07
N GLY A 248 -13.28 -12.91 8.64
CA GLY A 248 -12.89 -11.76 9.48
C GLY A 248 -11.41 -11.36 9.38
N ALA A 249 -10.54 -12.25 8.91
CA ALA A 249 -9.10 -12.00 8.84
C ALA A 249 -8.73 -10.70 8.11
N TRP A 250 -9.52 -10.26 7.14
CA TRP A 250 -9.20 -9.06 6.36
C TRP A 250 -9.48 -7.75 7.08
N THR A 251 -10.53 -7.66 7.89
CA THR A 251 -10.73 -6.47 8.76
C THR A 251 -9.61 -6.37 9.77
N VAL A 252 -9.22 -7.51 10.37
CA VAL A 252 -8.07 -7.58 11.29
C VAL A 252 -6.78 -7.19 10.57
N LEU A 253 -6.54 -7.69 9.36
CA LEU A 253 -5.37 -7.36 8.55
C LEU A 253 -5.33 -5.89 8.15
N ALA A 254 -6.47 -5.30 7.75
CA ALA A 254 -6.57 -3.89 7.39
C ALA A 254 -6.24 -2.98 8.59
N HIS A 255 -6.82 -3.28 9.76
CA HIS A 255 -6.52 -2.58 10.99
C HIS A 255 -5.06 -2.73 11.40
N ARG A 256 -4.53 -3.96 11.36
CA ARG A 256 -3.15 -4.27 11.72
C ARG A 256 -2.16 -3.56 10.79
N SER A 257 -2.33 -3.68 9.47
CA SER A 257 -1.47 -3.01 8.48
C SER A 257 -1.43 -1.51 8.72
N LEU A 258 -2.58 -0.87 8.92
CA LEU A 258 -2.64 0.57 9.17
C LEU A 258 -1.94 0.98 10.47
N VAL A 259 -2.17 0.24 11.57
CA VAL A 259 -1.51 0.51 12.86
C VAL A 259 0.00 0.32 12.77
N GLU A 260 0.46 -0.72 12.08
CA GLU A 260 1.90 -0.97 11.85
C GLU A 260 2.54 0.12 10.98
N ASP A 261 1.87 0.57 9.91
CA ASP A 261 2.35 1.65 9.05
C ASP A 261 2.41 2.99 9.80
N LEU A 262 1.37 3.28 10.60
CA LEU A 262 1.33 4.49 11.42
C LEU A 262 2.48 4.49 12.43
N LEU A 263 2.66 3.42 13.20
CA LEU A 263 3.71 3.30 14.22
C LEU A 263 5.12 3.28 13.62
N GLY A 264 5.28 2.64 12.45
CA GLY A 264 6.52 2.60 11.69
C GLY A 264 6.82 3.88 10.91
N ALA A 265 5.91 4.85 10.90
CA ALA A 265 5.96 6.04 10.05
C ALA A 265 6.18 5.70 8.57
N ARG A 266 5.60 4.59 8.10
CA ARG A 266 5.70 4.08 6.72
C ARG A 266 4.64 4.70 5.82
N PHE A 267 4.60 6.01 5.74
CA PHE A 267 3.70 6.77 4.87
C PHE A 267 4.43 7.99 4.31
N ALA A 268 4.18 8.30 3.04
CA ALA A 268 4.78 9.43 2.36
C ALA A 268 4.06 10.75 2.69
N ARG A 269 2.74 10.67 2.93
CA ARG A 269 1.86 11.82 3.19
C ARG A 269 0.85 11.48 4.28
N GLU A 270 0.53 12.46 5.10
CA GLU A 270 -0.48 12.30 6.17
C GLU A 270 -1.88 12.10 5.60
N GLU A 271 -2.20 12.75 4.48
CA GLU A 271 -3.48 12.62 3.80
C GLU A 271 -3.77 11.16 3.37
N ASP A 272 -2.72 10.39 3.02
CA ASP A 272 -2.87 8.98 2.66
C ASP A 272 -3.32 8.13 3.86
N VAL A 273 -2.79 8.45 5.05
CA VAL A 273 -3.20 7.80 6.31
C VAL A 273 -4.63 8.20 6.68
N GLU A 274 -4.99 9.48 6.54
CA GLU A 274 -6.35 9.96 6.81
C GLU A 274 -7.40 9.27 5.94
N VAL A 275 -7.11 9.11 4.64
CA VAL A 275 -8.00 8.41 3.71
C VAL A 275 -8.21 6.96 4.16
N ARG A 276 -7.13 6.25 4.55
CA ARG A 276 -7.21 4.87 5.03
C ARG A 276 -7.97 4.77 6.34
N LEU A 277 -7.70 5.67 7.30
CA LEU A 277 -8.42 5.73 8.60
C LEU A 277 -9.92 5.95 8.37
N ARG A 278 -10.30 6.90 7.50
CA ARG A 278 -11.69 7.19 7.17
C ARG A 278 -12.40 5.98 6.54
N ARG A 279 -11.73 5.26 5.64
CA ARG A 279 -12.25 4.03 5.03
C ARG A 279 -12.44 2.90 6.05
N LEU A 280 -11.69 2.89 7.14
CA LEU A 280 -11.86 1.97 8.27
C LEU A 280 -12.85 2.47 9.34
N GLY A 281 -13.54 3.59 9.06
CA GLY A 281 -14.54 4.17 9.94
C GLY A 281 -13.98 5.07 11.05
N LEU A 282 -12.73 5.51 10.94
CA LEU A 282 -12.11 6.48 11.86
C LEU A 282 -11.90 7.81 11.13
N ASP A 283 -12.82 8.76 11.32
CA ASP A 283 -12.72 10.10 10.74
C ASP A 283 -12.01 11.07 11.70
N LEU A 284 -10.93 11.69 11.22
CA LEU A 284 -10.14 12.65 11.99
C LEU A 284 -10.65 14.09 11.85
N SER A 285 -11.59 14.37 10.94
CA SER A 285 -11.97 15.73 10.55
C SER A 285 -12.86 16.47 11.56
N GLY A 286 -13.36 15.81 12.58
CA GLY A 286 -14.39 16.37 13.47
C GLY A 286 -14.08 16.38 14.97
N GLY A 287 -12.85 16.03 15.38
CA GLY A 287 -12.59 15.90 16.81
C GLY A 287 -11.15 15.58 17.18
N THR A 288 -10.95 15.36 18.47
CA THR A 288 -9.68 14.88 18.98
C THR A 288 -9.55 13.37 18.82
N VAL A 289 -8.32 12.91 18.69
CA VAL A 289 -7.94 11.50 18.57
C VAL A 289 -7.08 11.08 19.74
N SER A 290 -7.22 9.83 20.16
CA SER A 290 -6.41 9.26 21.22
C SER A 290 -6.00 7.83 20.89
N GLY A 291 -4.77 7.47 21.29
CA GLY A 291 -4.30 6.10 21.27
C GLY A 291 -4.50 5.46 22.65
N LEU A 292 -5.10 4.28 22.67
CA LEU A 292 -5.28 3.49 23.87
C LEU A 292 -4.49 2.18 23.74
N VAL A 293 -3.95 1.70 24.85
CA VAL A 293 -3.22 0.43 24.92
C VAL A 293 -3.80 -0.42 26.05
N PHE A 294 -4.25 -1.61 25.70
CA PHE A 294 -4.80 -2.59 26.63
C PHE A 294 -3.85 -3.77 26.78
N ARG A 295 -3.68 -4.28 27.98
CA ARG A 295 -3.02 -5.55 28.25
C ARG A 295 -4.06 -6.61 28.52
N THR A 296 -4.46 -7.29 27.46
CA THR A 296 -5.52 -8.30 27.50
C THR A 296 -5.24 -9.38 26.43
N ASP A 297 -5.72 -10.58 26.66
CA ASP A 297 -5.70 -11.66 25.68
C ASP A 297 -6.90 -11.61 24.73
N GLU A 298 -7.82 -10.66 24.92
CA GLU A 298 -8.97 -10.43 24.06
C GLU A 298 -8.54 -10.11 22.62
N ASP A 299 -9.35 -10.46 21.64
CA ASP A 299 -9.08 -10.10 20.25
C ASP A 299 -9.42 -8.64 19.92
N ALA A 300 -8.80 -8.10 18.86
CA ALA A 300 -8.97 -6.71 18.48
C ALA A 300 -10.39 -6.41 17.95
N GLU A 301 -11.04 -7.38 17.31
CA GLU A 301 -12.38 -7.20 16.75
C GLU A 301 -13.42 -6.99 17.85
N THR A 302 -13.36 -7.80 18.89
CA THR A 302 -14.25 -7.70 20.08
C THR A 302 -14.10 -6.33 20.73
N LEU A 303 -12.87 -5.86 20.94
CA LEU A 303 -12.63 -4.53 21.50
C LEU A 303 -13.13 -3.40 20.60
N VAL A 304 -12.87 -3.47 19.29
CA VAL A 304 -13.38 -2.50 18.32
C VAL A 304 -14.90 -2.49 18.27
N ALA A 305 -15.55 -3.67 18.29
CA ALA A 305 -17.00 -3.78 18.32
C ALA A 305 -17.59 -3.16 19.59
N ARG A 306 -16.96 -3.38 20.75
CA ARG A 306 -17.35 -2.76 22.03
C ARG A 306 -17.18 -1.24 22.01
N ALA A 307 -16.09 -0.74 21.43
CA ALA A 307 -15.87 0.70 21.26
C ALA A 307 -16.95 1.33 20.36
N ARG A 308 -17.27 0.69 19.23
CA ARG A 308 -18.33 1.14 18.32
C ARG A 308 -19.71 1.10 18.99
N ALA A 309 -20.01 0.08 19.78
CA ALA A 309 -21.24 0.00 20.58
C ALA A 309 -21.34 1.12 21.63
N ALA A 310 -20.21 1.59 22.14
CA ALA A 310 -20.12 2.75 23.03
C ALA A 310 -20.18 4.11 22.28
N GLY A 311 -20.41 4.10 20.96
CA GLY A 311 -20.51 5.32 20.14
C GLY A 311 -19.17 5.92 19.72
N LEU A 312 -18.07 5.17 19.84
CA LEU A 312 -16.74 5.61 19.45
C LEU A 312 -16.36 5.09 18.06
N SER A 313 -15.78 5.95 17.22
CA SER A 313 -15.11 5.51 16.01
C SER A 313 -13.76 4.91 16.38
N ALA A 314 -13.51 3.65 16.03
CA ALA A 314 -12.34 2.93 16.49
C ALA A 314 -11.72 2.01 15.42
N VAL A 315 -10.39 1.97 15.42
CA VAL A 315 -9.55 1.02 14.67
C VAL A 315 -8.58 0.37 15.66
N GLY A 316 -8.48 -0.96 15.68
CA GLY A 316 -7.68 -1.66 16.67
C GLY A 316 -6.87 -2.80 16.09
N ALA A 317 -5.68 -3.04 16.65
CA ALA A 317 -4.82 -4.15 16.26
C ALA A 317 -3.98 -4.67 17.43
N ARG A 318 -3.68 -5.96 17.42
CA ARG A 318 -2.75 -6.56 18.36
C ARG A 318 -1.31 -6.31 17.95
N ARG A 319 -0.48 -5.90 18.91
CA ARG A 319 0.97 -5.72 18.76
C ARG A 319 1.71 -6.40 19.90
N GLY A 320 2.17 -7.61 19.63
CA GLY A 320 2.75 -8.45 20.70
C GLY A 320 1.72 -8.78 21.78
N ALA A 321 2.06 -8.48 23.03
CA ALA A 321 1.16 -8.64 24.20
C ALA A 321 0.16 -7.48 24.36
N ASP A 322 0.37 -6.37 23.66
CA ASP A 322 -0.46 -5.19 23.76
C ASP A 322 -1.55 -5.18 22.68
N LEU A 323 -2.75 -4.73 23.02
CA LEU A 323 -3.81 -4.44 22.08
C LEU A 323 -3.94 -2.92 21.96
N VAL A 324 -3.70 -2.42 20.75
CA VAL A 324 -3.70 -1.00 20.43
C VAL A 324 -5.06 -0.62 19.84
N LEU A 325 -5.69 0.42 20.37
CA LEU A 325 -6.92 0.99 19.84
C LEU A 325 -6.73 2.47 19.54
N LEU A 326 -7.01 2.85 18.29
CA LEU A 326 -7.08 4.23 17.85
C LEU A 326 -8.53 4.67 17.93
N VAL A 327 -8.79 5.82 18.55
CA VAL A 327 -10.16 6.31 18.78
C VAL A 327 -10.26 7.76 18.33
N ALA A 328 -11.29 8.09 17.57
CA ALA A 328 -11.72 9.46 17.34
C ALA A 328 -12.95 9.73 18.20
N ALA A 329 -12.83 10.70 19.12
CA ALA A 329 -13.88 11.07 20.05
C ALA A 329 -13.67 12.50 20.52
N GLY A 330 -14.74 13.20 20.92
CA GLY A 330 -14.61 14.47 21.62
C GLY A 330 -13.81 14.29 22.94
N SER A 331 -13.16 15.34 23.41
CA SER A 331 -12.29 15.31 24.60
C SER A 331 -12.95 14.70 25.85
N ASP A 332 -14.28 14.82 25.94
CA ASP A 332 -15.06 14.40 27.12
C ASP A 332 -15.67 12.99 26.96
N ALA A 333 -15.51 12.35 25.80
CA ALA A 333 -16.12 11.04 25.53
C ALA A 333 -15.35 9.88 26.19
N LEU A 334 -14.05 10.02 26.43
CA LEU A 334 -13.20 8.98 27.04
C LEU A 334 -13.21 9.10 28.58
N THR A 335 -14.39 9.03 29.18
CA THR A 335 -14.53 9.00 30.64
C THR A 335 -13.99 7.69 31.24
N ASP A 336 -13.70 7.69 32.55
CA ASP A 336 -13.24 6.48 33.23
C ASP A 336 -14.29 5.37 33.16
N ALA A 337 -15.59 5.70 33.16
CA ALA A 337 -16.67 4.74 32.99
C ALA A 337 -16.65 4.06 31.60
N VAL A 338 -16.43 4.83 30.53
CA VAL A 338 -16.29 4.29 29.16
C VAL A 338 -15.04 3.43 29.07
N LEU A 339 -13.92 3.89 29.63
CA LEU A 339 -12.66 3.13 29.61
C LEU A 339 -12.76 1.84 30.42
N ALA A 340 -13.42 1.86 31.59
CA ALA A 340 -13.69 0.66 32.37
C ALA A 340 -14.58 -0.34 31.61
N HIS A 341 -15.59 0.15 30.89
CA HIS A 341 -16.45 -0.67 30.06
C HIS A 341 -15.65 -1.29 28.87
N LEU A 342 -14.79 -0.51 28.24
CA LEU A 342 -13.94 -1.00 27.15
C LEU A 342 -12.93 -2.05 27.62
N SER A 343 -12.35 -1.84 28.79
CA SER A 343 -11.26 -2.68 29.31
C SER A 343 -11.72 -4.00 29.91
N ASP A 344 -12.99 -4.13 30.26
CA ASP A 344 -13.56 -5.30 30.97
C ASP A 344 -12.67 -5.76 32.14
N GLY A 345 -12.17 -4.78 32.92
CA GLY A 345 -11.28 -5.01 34.04
C GLY A 345 -9.79 -5.12 33.73
N ALA A 346 -9.40 -5.16 32.47
CA ALA A 346 -7.98 -5.16 32.05
C ALA A 346 -7.36 -3.75 32.25
N PRO A 347 -6.06 -3.64 32.54
CA PRO A 347 -5.40 -2.34 32.59
C PRO A 347 -5.40 -1.65 31.23
N VAL A 348 -5.85 -0.38 31.20
CA VAL A 348 -5.82 0.46 30.00
C VAL A 348 -4.92 1.67 30.21
N THR A 349 -4.08 1.96 29.21
CA THR A 349 -3.25 3.17 29.16
C THR A 349 -3.75 4.07 28.05
N VAL A 350 -4.03 5.34 28.39
CA VAL A 350 -4.63 6.34 27.51
C VAL A 350 -3.59 7.39 27.16
N GLY A 351 -3.32 7.55 25.86
CA GLY A 351 -2.48 8.62 25.33
C GLY A 351 -3.16 10.00 25.43
N PRO A 352 -2.39 11.08 25.28
CA PRO A 352 -2.96 12.42 25.30
C PRO A 352 -3.90 12.61 24.08
N SER A 353 -4.99 13.35 24.29
CA SER A 353 -5.85 13.79 23.19
C SER A 353 -5.07 14.76 22.28
N ALA A 354 -5.22 14.58 20.97
CA ALA A 354 -4.49 15.33 19.96
C ALA A 354 -5.33 15.47 18.69
N GLU A 355 -4.82 16.20 17.70
CA GLU A 355 -5.47 16.37 16.41
C GLU A 355 -4.59 15.83 15.27
N GLY A 356 -5.24 15.32 14.23
CA GLY A 356 -4.59 14.83 13.01
C GLY A 356 -3.72 13.58 13.18
N VAL A 357 -3.08 13.17 12.09
CA VAL A 357 -2.27 11.93 12.03
C VAL A 357 -1.04 11.99 12.94
N ARG A 358 -0.32 13.11 12.95
CA ARG A 358 0.87 13.28 13.83
C ARG A 358 0.49 13.25 15.29
N GLY A 359 -0.62 13.90 15.64
CA GLY A 359 -1.14 13.90 16.97
C GLY A 359 -1.54 12.50 17.44
N LEU A 360 -2.23 11.73 16.58
CA LEU A 360 -2.58 10.35 16.82
C LEU A 360 -1.33 9.47 17.03
N LEU A 361 -0.32 9.63 16.16
CA LEU A 361 0.96 8.91 16.30
C LEU A 361 1.68 9.24 17.62
N ALA A 362 1.70 10.51 18.00
CA ALA A 362 2.28 10.92 19.28
C ALA A 362 1.52 10.35 20.47
N SER A 363 0.18 10.37 20.38
CA SER A 363 -0.70 9.82 21.42
C SER A 363 -0.48 8.34 21.64
N ILE A 364 -0.48 7.53 20.57
CA ILE A 364 -0.30 6.08 20.68
C ILE A 364 1.10 5.69 21.14
N ARG A 365 2.14 6.40 20.68
CA ARG A 365 3.52 6.17 21.15
C ARG A 365 3.66 6.46 22.63
N ALA A 366 3.07 7.56 23.10
CA ALA A 366 3.08 7.91 24.52
C ALA A 366 2.34 6.88 25.37
N ALA A 367 1.20 6.34 24.88
CA ALA A 367 0.47 5.29 25.55
C ALA A 367 1.27 3.98 25.62
N LEU A 368 1.89 3.55 24.52
CA LEU A 368 2.76 2.37 24.46
C LEU A 368 3.95 2.49 25.41
N ASP A 369 4.60 3.66 25.42
CA ASP A 369 5.72 3.94 26.29
C ASP A 369 5.33 3.86 27.78
N LEU A 370 4.16 4.36 28.16
CA LEU A 370 3.67 4.26 29.52
C LEU A 370 3.23 2.82 29.87
N ALA A 371 2.59 2.11 28.93
CA ALA A 371 2.17 0.72 29.12
C ALA A 371 3.35 -0.23 29.32
N ALA A 372 4.47 0.00 28.63
CA ALA A 372 5.68 -0.83 28.74
C ALA A 372 6.38 -0.75 30.12
N ARG A 373 6.02 0.21 30.96
CA ARG A 373 6.66 0.41 32.27
C ARG A 373 6.09 -0.52 33.32
N PRO A 374 6.96 -1.18 34.13
CA PRO A 374 6.52 -1.90 35.30
C PRO A 374 5.79 -0.93 36.25
N SER A 375 4.61 -1.27 36.67
CA SER A 375 3.92 -0.56 37.72
C SER A 375 4.39 -1.13 39.05
N GLY A 376 5.01 -0.31 39.90
CA GLY A 376 5.29 -0.68 41.27
C GLY A 376 3.99 -0.54 42.09
N GLY A 377 3.46 -1.64 42.63
CA GLY A 377 2.24 -1.63 43.46
C GLY A 377 0.94 -1.92 42.68
N ASP A 378 -0.17 -1.59 43.28
CA ASP A 378 -1.51 -1.78 42.71
C ASP A 378 -1.67 -0.95 41.43
N VAL A 379 -1.87 -1.61 40.29
CA VAL A 379 -1.96 -0.94 38.98
C VAL A 379 -3.34 -0.34 38.82
N PRO A 380 -3.48 1.00 38.67
CA PRO A 380 -4.80 1.58 38.40
C PRO A 380 -5.38 0.99 37.11
N ALA A 381 -6.67 0.68 37.10
CA ALA A 381 -7.36 0.17 35.94
C ALA A 381 -7.22 1.11 34.72
N VAL A 382 -7.18 2.42 34.95
CA VAL A 382 -6.97 3.45 33.92
C VAL A 382 -5.72 4.27 34.26
N ARG A 383 -4.79 4.35 33.29
CA ARG A 383 -3.56 5.15 33.39
C ARG A 383 -3.54 6.18 32.26
N ARG A 384 -3.60 7.46 32.59
CA ARG A 384 -3.54 8.54 31.58
C ARG A 384 -2.14 9.14 31.50
N VAL A 385 -1.63 9.27 30.28
CA VAL A 385 -0.35 9.96 30.03
C VAL A 385 -0.44 11.44 30.42
N ALA A 386 -1.63 12.05 30.33
CA ALA A 386 -1.87 13.43 30.73
C ALA A 386 -1.57 13.69 32.21
N ASP A 387 -1.80 12.70 33.09
CA ASP A 387 -1.52 12.79 34.52
C ASP A 387 -0.01 12.69 34.85
N ARG A 388 0.83 12.49 33.81
CA ARG A 388 2.26 12.27 33.92
C ARG A 388 3.06 13.24 33.03
N PRO A 389 3.04 14.58 33.33
CA PRO A 389 3.58 15.60 32.43
C PRO A 389 5.08 15.46 32.16
N LEU A 390 5.89 15.08 33.18
CA LEU A 390 7.32 14.85 33.00
C LEU A 390 7.60 13.63 32.11
N GLU A 391 6.84 12.55 32.29
CA GLU A 391 6.97 11.36 31.47
C GLU A 391 6.63 11.65 30.00
N ARG A 392 5.62 12.50 29.76
CA ARG A 392 5.25 12.97 28.42
C ARG A 392 6.38 13.80 27.79
N LEU A 393 6.98 14.72 28.55
CA LEU A 393 8.09 15.55 28.08
C LEU A 393 9.30 14.68 27.70
N VAL A 394 9.70 13.77 28.59
CA VAL A 394 10.80 12.83 28.33
C VAL A 394 10.50 11.95 27.10
N SER A 395 9.23 11.58 26.89
CA SER A 395 8.81 10.83 25.71
C SER A 395 8.98 11.63 24.42
N ALA A 396 8.62 12.89 24.43
CA ALA A 396 8.75 13.79 23.29
C ALA A 396 10.23 14.08 22.94
N LEU A 397 11.10 14.12 23.95
CA LEU A 397 12.54 14.44 23.81
C LEU A 397 13.44 13.20 23.79
N ARG A 398 12.90 12.00 23.62
CA ARG A 398 13.65 10.74 23.74
C ARG A 398 14.89 10.62 22.84
N ASP A 399 14.86 11.21 21.65
CA ASP A 399 15.95 11.18 20.67
C ASP A 399 16.85 12.43 20.76
N ASP A 400 16.60 13.33 21.73
CA ASP A 400 17.43 14.53 21.95
C ASP A 400 18.68 14.17 22.78
N ARG A 401 19.85 14.33 22.15
CA ARG A 401 21.15 14.07 22.77
C ARG A 401 21.39 14.88 24.06
N ARG A 402 20.78 16.05 24.17
CA ARG A 402 20.91 16.89 25.38
C ARG A 402 20.21 16.26 26.57
N LEU A 403 19.04 15.63 26.36
CA LEU A 403 18.36 14.89 27.41
C LEU A 403 19.18 13.68 27.86
N GLN A 404 19.79 12.95 26.96
CA GLN A 404 20.66 11.83 27.27
C GLN A 404 21.91 12.27 28.04
N ALA A 405 22.60 13.31 27.51
CA ALA A 405 23.75 13.89 28.19
C ALA A 405 23.42 14.40 29.61
N HIS A 406 22.25 15.02 29.80
CA HIS A 406 21.78 15.42 31.12
C HIS A 406 21.60 14.21 32.05
N SER A 407 20.96 13.15 31.56
CA SER A 407 20.76 11.92 32.35
C SER A 407 22.08 11.26 32.77
N GLU A 408 23.01 11.12 31.84
CA GLU A 408 24.36 10.60 32.10
C GLU A 408 25.08 11.46 33.13
N GLN A 409 25.16 12.76 32.89
CA GLN A 409 25.86 13.69 33.78
C GLN A 409 25.32 13.66 35.22
N MET A 410 24.00 13.68 35.38
CA MET A 410 23.37 13.74 36.69
C MET A 410 23.47 12.41 37.45
N LEU A 411 23.45 11.28 36.80
CA LEU A 411 23.37 9.97 37.44
C LEU A 411 24.69 9.17 37.44
N GLU A 412 25.71 9.60 36.70
CA GLU A 412 27.00 8.89 36.58
C GLU A 412 27.62 8.48 37.94
N PRO A 413 27.69 9.38 38.96
CA PRO A 413 28.28 9.01 40.25
C PRO A 413 27.55 7.84 40.92
N LEU A 414 26.20 7.83 40.85
CA LEU A 414 25.36 6.79 41.44
C LEU A 414 25.47 5.49 40.64
N VAL A 415 25.47 5.57 39.30
CA VAL A 415 25.63 4.43 38.40
C VAL A 415 26.94 3.72 38.64
N ARG A 416 28.01 4.50 38.78
CA ARG A 416 29.37 3.97 39.07
C ARG A 416 29.40 3.30 40.44
N HIS A 417 28.87 3.96 41.46
CA HIS A 417 28.80 3.39 42.81
C HIS A 417 28.01 2.08 42.84
N ASP A 418 26.80 2.04 42.21
CA ASP A 418 25.96 0.84 42.22
C ASP A 418 26.62 -0.32 41.45
N ARG A 419 27.37 -0.03 40.37
CA ARG A 419 28.13 -1.01 39.61
C ARG A 419 29.28 -1.59 40.44
N ASP A 420 30.08 -0.72 41.08
CA ASP A 420 31.31 -1.11 41.75
C ASP A 420 31.05 -1.81 43.09
N ARG A 421 29.96 -1.42 43.78
CA ARG A 421 29.63 -1.91 45.12
C ARG A 421 28.37 -2.77 45.20
N ARG A 422 27.77 -3.10 44.02
CA ARG A 422 26.45 -3.78 43.95
C ARG A 422 25.43 -3.07 44.82
N GLY A 423 25.39 -1.72 44.71
CA GLY A 423 24.56 -0.84 45.49
C GLY A 423 23.12 -0.76 44.96
N ASP A 424 22.34 0.03 45.66
CA ASP A 424 20.89 0.24 45.42
C ASP A 424 20.50 1.74 45.36
N LEU A 425 21.52 2.62 45.18
CA LEU A 425 21.31 4.07 45.29
C LEU A 425 20.34 4.62 44.22
N LEU A 426 20.37 4.09 43.01
CA LEU A 426 19.42 4.47 41.95
C LEU A 426 17.97 4.08 42.34
N ALA A 427 17.79 2.91 42.95
CA ALA A 427 16.47 2.47 43.41
C ALA A 427 15.97 3.33 44.58
N VAL A 428 16.85 3.69 45.54
CA VAL A 428 16.54 4.61 46.64
C VAL A 428 16.18 6.00 46.13
N LEU A 429 16.94 6.56 45.19
CA LEU A 429 16.63 7.83 44.55
C LEU A 429 15.27 7.77 43.79
N ALA A 430 14.99 6.68 43.10
CA ALA A 430 13.71 6.49 42.41
C ALA A 430 12.52 6.46 43.42
N ALA A 431 12.69 5.83 44.58
CA ALA A 431 11.70 5.83 45.65
C ALA A 431 11.50 7.23 46.24
N LEU A 432 12.58 8.00 46.43
CA LEU A 432 12.49 9.38 46.92
C LEU A 432 11.68 10.27 45.97
N VAL A 433 11.98 10.27 44.68
CA VAL A 433 11.28 11.12 43.70
C VAL A 433 9.86 10.69 43.43
N ALA A 434 9.53 9.40 43.67
CA ALA A 434 8.14 8.89 43.59
C ALA A 434 7.27 9.34 44.75
N HIS A 435 7.87 9.68 45.91
CA HIS A 435 7.17 10.09 47.11
C HIS A 435 7.69 11.44 47.64
N PRO A 436 7.58 12.55 46.86
CA PRO A 436 8.13 13.83 47.23
C PRO A 436 7.47 14.34 48.52
N GLY A 437 8.30 14.78 49.48
CA GLY A 437 7.84 15.25 50.76
C GLY A 437 7.40 14.17 51.78
N ASN A 438 7.41 12.87 51.38
CA ASN A 438 7.06 11.77 52.30
C ASN A 438 8.17 10.69 52.34
N ARG A 439 9.24 11.02 53.06
CA ARG A 439 10.40 10.13 53.24
C ARG A 439 10.08 8.78 53.88
N SER A 440 8.99 8.72 54.70
CA SER A 440 8.53 7.46 55.29
C SER A 440 7.90 6.52 54.28
N ALA A 441 7.08 7.06 53.37
CA ALA A 441 6.54 6.30 52.24
C ALA A 441 7.64 5.89 51.28
N ALA A 442 8.61 6.78 50.98
CA ALA A 442 9.76 6.47 50.13
C ALA A 442 10.61 5.32 50.72
N ALA A 443 10.90 5.31 52.02
CA ALA A 443 11.60 4.23 52.72
C ALA A 443 10.85 2.91 52.60
N ALA A 444 9.53 2.90 52.83
CA ALA A 444 8.69 1.72 52.67
C ALA A 444 8.72 1.18 51.23
N ALA A 445 8.62 2.08 50.24
CA ALA A 445 8.66 1.72 48.82
C ALA A 445 10.03 1.17 48.37
N SER A 446 11.13 1.54 49.03
CA SER A 446 12.47 1.01 48.78
C SER A 446 12.76 -0.31 49.54
N HIS A 447 11.83 -0.83 50.32
CA HIS A 447 11.98 -2.01 51.20
C HIS A 447 13.13 -1.89 52.21
N LEU A 448 13.50 -0.65 52.59
CA LEU A 448 14.55 -0.37 53.55
C LEU A 448 13.97 0.12 54.90
N SER A 449 14.71 -0.13 55.96
CA SER A 449 14.42 0.54 57.22
C SER A 449 14.65 2.06 57.09
N ARG A 450 13.91 2.88 57.87
CA ARG A 450 14.10 4.34 57.83
C ARG A 450 15.57 4.74 58.03
N SER A 451 16.26 4.14 59.00
CA SER A 451 17.66 4.47 59.29
C SER A 451 18.56 4.22 58.07
N VAL A 452 18.42 3.05 57.43
CA VAL A 452 19.20 2.70 56.25
C VAL A 452 18.84 3.61 55.06
N PHE A 453 17.54 3.91 54.89
CA PHE A 453 17.10 4.83 53.83
C PHE A 453 17.74 6.22 53.96
N TYR A 454 17.73 6.82 55.20
CA TYR A 454 18.37 8.09 55.45
C TYR A 454 19.89 8.07 55.24
N GLN A 455 20.58 6.97 55.63
CA GLN A 455 22.00 6.80 55.33
C GLN A 455 22.30 6.76 53.84
N ARG A 456 21.43 6.09 53.06
CA ARG A 456 21.54 6.06 51.59
C ARG A 456 21.28 7.43 51.00
N LEU A 457 20.31 8.20 51.50
CA LEU A 457 20.06 9.57 51.01
C LEU A 457 21.26 10.49 51.29
N ALA A 458 21.84 10.43 52.48
CA ALA A 458 23.06 11.19 52.78
C ALA A 458 24.19 10.86 51.79
N LEU A 459 24.41 9.56 51.56
CA LEU A 459 25.42 9.11 50.60
C LEU A 459 25.12 9.59 49.14
N ILE A 460 23.84 9.60 48.75
CA ILE A 460 23.45 10.14 47.41
C ILE A 460 23.78 11.63 47.35
N GLY A 461 23.41 12.42 48.38
CA GLY A 461 23.73 13.83 48.45
C GLY A 461 25.22 14.12 48.37
N ASP A 462 26.05 13.36 49.11
CA ASP A 462 27.49 13.47 49.09
C ASP A 462 28.10 13.10 47.72
N LEU A 463 27.61 12.03 47.08
CA LEU A 463 28.12 11.61 45.76
C LEU A 463 27.77 12.54 44.65
N LEU A 464 26.61 13.21 44.72
CA LEU A 464 26.10 14.15 43.75
C LEU A 464 26.54 15.60 44.02
N ASP A 465 27.11 15.86 45.18
CA ASP A 465 27.35 17.21 45.74
C ASP A 465 26.11 18.11 45.60
N ALA A 466 24.96 17.56 46.03
CA ALA A 466 23.64 18.17 45.76
C ALA A 466 22.70 18.06 46.97
N ASP A 467 21.90 19.10 47.20
CA ASP A 467 20.84 19.11 48.22
C ASP A 467 19.60 18.39 47.67
N LEU A 468 19.28 17.25 48.27
CA LEU A 468 18.09 16.46 47.91
C LEU A 468 16.78 17.03 48.48
N ASP A 469 16.80 18.14 49.21
CA ASP A 469 15.61 18.88 49.64
C ASP A 469 15.31 20.06 48.71
N ASP A 470 16.25 20.42 47.81
CA ASP A 470 16.02 21.44 46.79
C ASP A 470 15.11 20.93 45.68
N GLY A 471 14.05 21.70 45.39
CA GLY A 471 13.04 21.33 44.41
C GLY A 471 13.56 21.22 42.98
N GLU A 472 14.51 22.11 42.57
CA GLU A 472 15.11 22.07 41.26
C GLU A 472 16.01 20.85 41.07
N THR A 473 16.79 20.55 42.08
CA THR A 473 17.64 19.35 42.15
C THR A 473 16.80 18.08 42.03
N LEU A 474 15.71 17.95 42.79
CA LEU A 474 14.81 16.80 42.73
C LEU A 474 14.14 16.67 41.37
N ALA A 475 13.70 17.77 40.77
CA ALA A 475 13.11 17.76 39.41
C ALA A 475 14.11 17.32 38.35
N ALA A 476 15.37 17.80 38.40
CA ALA A 476 16.44 17.43 37.50
C ALA A 476 16.80 15.94 37.65
N LEU A 477 16.92 15.43 38.86
CA LEU A 477 17.19 14.01 39.13
C LEU A 477 16.03 13.11 38.70
N HIS A 478 14.76 13.57 38.90
CA HIS A 478 13.60 12.85 38.40
C HIS A 478 13.60 12.76 36.86
N LEU A 479 13.87 13.87 36.18
CA LEU A 479 14.01 13.94 34.74
C LEU A 479 15.11 12.97 34.25
N ALA A 480 16.27 12.99 34.91
CA ALA A 480 17.39 12.11 34.58
C ALA A 480 17.04 10.62 34.75
N LEU A 481 16.36 10.26 35.83
CA LEU A 481 15.90 8.88 36.06
C LEU A 481 14.88 8.43 35.02
N LEU A 482 13.97 9.31 34.61
CA LEU A 482 12.97 9.01 33.58
C LEU A 482 13.65 8.80 32.20
N ALA A 483 14.65 9.59 31.88
CA ALA A 483 15.42 9.46 30.63
C ALA A 483 16.22 8.14 30.62
N ARG A 484 16.91 7.80 31.73
CA ARG A 484 17.73 6.59 31.85
C ARG A 484 16.92 5.29 31.75
N ARG A 485 15.77 5.16 32.41
CA ARG A 485 14.91 3.96 32.41
C ARG A 485 14.54 3.49 31.00
N ARG A 486 14.70 4.35 29.99
CA ARG A 486 14.41 4.05 28.57
C ARG A 486 15.55 3.41 27.81
N GLU A 487 16.81 3.64 28.21
CA GLU A 487 17.97 3.00 27.59
C GLU A 487 17.99 1.50 27.89
N GLU A 488 17.59 1.11 29.10
CA GLU A 488 17.56 -0.30 29.53
C GLU A 488 16.45 -1.13 28.84
N THR A 489 15.43 -0.46 28.25
CA THR A 489 14.28 -1.10 27.56
C THR A 489 14.47 -1.20 26.05
N ARG A 490 15.60 -0.71 25.50
CA ARG A 490 15.90 -0.78 24.06
C ARG A 490 16.43 -2.19 23.74
N PRO A 491 15.73 -3.03 22.92
CA PRO A 491 16.32 -4.28 22.45
C PRO A 491 17.55 -3.96 21.59
N ARG A 492 18.66 -4.65 21.87
CA ARG A 492 19.92 -4.57 21.14
C ARG A 492 19.74 -5.10 19.71
#